data_f9b3b58ddf4eb38bdc98d3dd6eeadba3
#
_entry.id   f9b3b58ddf4eb38bdc98d3dd6eeadba3
#
_cell.length_a   1.000
_cell.length_b   1.000
_cell.length_c   1.000
_cell.angle_alpha   90.00
_cell.angle_beta   90.00
_cell.angle_gamma   90.00
#
_symmetry.space_group_name_H-M   'P 1'
#
loop_
_entity.id
_entity.type
_entity.pdbx_description
1 polymer ?
#
loop_
_entity_poly.entity_id
_entity_poly.type
_entity_poly.pdbx_seq_one_letter_code
_entity_poly.pdbx_strand_id
1 'polypeptide(L)'
;MPREDAAKAEFWEKRFRESFTPWDAGRVPGALEQFLKTELRDQRVLIPGCGSGYEVRAFAEAGIESLAIDFAPAAVERAQRTLGPIAHLVRLEDFFEFDFDRPFDLVYERAFLCSLPRPLRPRYVQRVIELLRPRGRIAGFFFFEDGERGPPFGLKSGELEALLGKDFDRTTDTPVTDSIPIFAGKERWQIWSRTKARS
;
A
#
# COMPACT_ATOMS: atom_id res chain seq x y z
N MET A 1 18.26 -17.81 -17.57
CA MET A 1 16.80 -17.66 -17.31
C MET A 1 16.47 -16.18 -17.33
N PRO A 2 15.37 -15.74 -17.96
CA PRO A 2 14.95 -14.35 -17.85
C PRO A 2 14.80 -14.00 -16.38
N ARG A 3 15.30 -12.80 -15.99
CA ARG A 3 15.18 -12.29 -14.62
C ARG A 3 13.69 -12.12 -14.33
N GLU A 4 13.18 -12.75 -13.27
CA GLU A 4 11.79 -12.57 -12.84
C GLU A 4 11.54 -11.07 -12.59
N ASP A 5 10.47 -10.53 -13.18
CA ASP A 5 10.17 -9.09 -13.20
C ASP A 5 9.03 -8.77 -12.23
N ALA A 6 9.34 -8.09 -11.13
CA ALA A 6 8.36 -7.68 -10.12
C ALA A 6 7.29 -6.69 -10.62
N ALA A 7 7.46 -6.12 -11.83
CA ALA A 7 6.42 -5.30 -12.45
C ALA A 7 5.29 -6.13 -13.07
N LYS A 8 5.43 -7.46 -13.13
CA LYS A 8 4.47 -8.36 -13.78
C LYS A 8 3.67 -9.17 -12.78
N ALA A 9 2.40 -9.37 -13.07
CA ALA A 9 1.50 -10.16 -12.22
C ALA A 9 1.99 -11.59 -12.02
N GLU A 10 2.58 -12.22 -13.04
CA GLU A 10 3.07 -13.61 -12.98
C GLU A 10 4.15 -13.82 -11.91
N PHE A 11 4.96 -12.78 -11.62
CA PHE A 11 5.95 -12.81 -10.56
C PHE A 11 5.31 -13.00 -9.18
N TRP A 12 4.25 -12.24 -8.91
CA TRP A 12 3.51 -12.29 -7.65
C TRP A 12 2.58 -13.50 -7.59
N GLU A 13 1.90 -13.81 -8.70
CA GLU A 13 1.07 -15.02 -8.84
C GLU A 13 1.81 -16.27 -8.38
N LYS A 14 3.02 -16.49 -8.91
CA LYS A 14 3.85 -17.61 -8.53
C LYS A 14 4.10 -17.66 -7.01
N ARG A 15 4.46 -16.52 -6.39
CA ARG A 15 4.76 -16.44 -4.96
C ARG A 15 3.55 -16.75 -4.09
N PHE A 16 2.40 -16.22 -4.45
CA PHE A 16 1.16 -16.53 -3.74
C PHE A 16 0.75 -18.01 -3.91
N ARG A 17 0.88 -18.60 -5.10
CA ARG A 17 0.63 -20.02 -5.34
C ARG A 17 1.56 -20.92 -4.54
N GLU A 18 2.83 -20.59 -4.47
CA GLU A 18 3.85 -21.33 -3.72
C GLU A 18 3.83 -21.02 -2.21
N SER A 19 2.94 -20.15 -1.73
CA SER A 19 2.89 -19.68 -0.33
C SER A 19 4.21 -19.08 0.16
N PHE A 20 5.02 -18.53 -0.76
CA PHE A 20 6.25 -17.83 -0.43
C PHE A 20 5.97 -16.34 -0.30
N THR A 21 5.44 -15.93 0.85
CA THR A 21 5.01 -14.55 1.15
C THR A 21 5.70 -14.01 2.42
N PRO A 22 7.04 -13.82 2.42
CA PRO A 22 7.78 -13.40 3.62
C PRO A 22 7.45 -11.98 4.12
N TRP A 23 6.74 -11.20 3.31
CA TRP A 23 6.21 -9.87 3.67
C TRP A 23 4.85 -9.92 4.38
N ASP A 24 4.20 -11.09 4.43
CA ASP A 24 2.90 -11.29 5.06
C ASP A 24 3.06 -11.43 6.58
N ALA A 25 2.53 -10.47 7.31
CA ALA A 25 2.62 -10.46 8.77
C ALA A 25 1.60 -11.40 9.46
N GLY A 26 0.61 -11.90 8.73
CA GLY A 26 -0.51 -12.68 9.29
C GLY A 26 -1.41 -11.91 10.27
N ARG A 27 -1.23 -10.59 10.38
CA ARG A 27 -1.94 -9.72 11.31
C ARG A 27 -1.94 -8.27 10.84
N VAL A 28 -2.79 -7.47 11.46
CA VAL A 28 -2.82 -6.01 11.31
C VAL A 28 -1.68 -5.40 12.14
N PRO A 29 -0.87 -4.46 11.59
CA PRO A 29 0.15 -3.77 12.35
C PRO A 29 -0.43 -2.78 13.36
N GLY A 30 0.24 -2.63 14.52
CA GLY A 30 -0.24 -1.78 15.61
C GLY A 30 -0.42 -0.31 15.26
N ALA A 31 0.42 0.24 14.36
CA ALA A 31 0.25 1.64 13.91
C ALA A 31 -1.05 1.83 13.12
N LEU A 32 -1.47 0.86 12.29
CA LEU A 32 -2.78 0.90 11.65
C LEU A 32 -3.92 0.81 12.68
N GLU A 33 -3.82 -0.10 13.65
CA GLU A 33 -4.84 -0.21 14.70
C GLU A 33 -5.04 1.10 15.47
N GLN A 34 -3.96 1.83 15.74
CA GLN A 34 -4.04 3.15 16.37
C GLN A 34 -4.64 4.20 15.42
N PHE A 35 -4.26 4.18 14.14
CA PHE A 35 -4.78 5.10 13.14
C PHE A 35 -6.28 4.93 12.91
N LEU A 36 -6.80 3.70 12.94
CA LEU A 36 -8.23 3.41 12.80
C LEU A 36 -9.08 3.96 13.95
N LYS A 37 -8.49 4.23 15.13
CA LYS A 37 -9.16 4.87 16.26
C LYS A 37 -9.32 6.38 16.09
N THR A 38 -8.64 6.99 15.12
CA THR A 38 -8.76 8.40 14.80
C THR A 38 -10.02 8.67 13.95
N GLU A 39 -10.30 9.95 13.68
CA GLU A 39 -11.46 10.34 12.88
C GLU A 39 -11.26 10.01 11.39
N LEU A 40 -11.53 8.75 11.01
CA LEU A 40 -11.57 8.30 9.61
C LEU A 40 -13.00 8.10 9.10
N ARG A 41 -14.00 8.50 9.87
CA ARG A 41 -15.43 8.38 9.49
C ARG A 41 -15.68 9.11 8.19
N ASP A 42 -16.57 8.53 7.37
CA ASP A 42 -16.95 9.08 6.07
C ASP A 42 -15.80 9.19 5.04
N GLN A 43 -14.70 8.48 5.26
CA GLN A 43 -13.59 8.41 4.31
C GLN A 43 -13.68 7.16 3.43
N ARG A 44 -13.25 7.32 2.18
CA ARG A 44 -13.08 6.22 1.23
C ARG A 44 -11.61 5.91 1.06
N VAL A 45 -11.24 4.66 1.30
CA VAL A 45 -9.86 4.19 1.34
C VAL A 45 -9.56 3.26 0.17
N LEU A 46 -8.44 3.49 -0.53
CA LEU A 46 -7.86 2.54 -1.47
C LEU A 46 -6.71 1.78 -0.79
N ILE A 47 -6.70 0.46 -0.95
CA ILE A 47 -5.65 -0.44 -0.44
C ILE A 47 -5.02 -1.16 -1.63
N PRO A 48 -3.96 -0.61 -2.26
CA PRO A 48 -3.30 -1.24 -3.39
C PRO A 48 -2.39 -2.39 -2.94
N GLY A 49 -2.30 -3.47 -3.73
CA GLY A 49 -1.49 -4.65 -3.42
C GLY A 49 -1.90 -5.29 -2.11
N CYS A 50 -3.20 -5.52 -1.92
CA CYS A 50 -3.78 -5.92 -0.62
C CYS A 50 -3.35 -7.32 -0.14
N GLY A 51 -2.74 -8.13 -0.97
CA GLY A 51 -2.21 -9.44 -0.61
C GLY A 51 -3.24 -10.34 0.08
N SER A 52 -3.00 -10.66 1.35
CA SER A 52 -3.88 -11.55 2.14
C SER A 52 -5.12 -10.87 2.74
N GLY A 53 -5.24 -9.53 2.66
CA GLY A 53 -6.45 -8.77 2.99
C GLY A 53 -6.69 -8.50 4.48
N TYR A 54 -5.71 -8.65 5.36
CA TYR A 54 -5.90 -8.39 6.81
C TYR A 54 -6.31 -6.96 7.10
N GLU A 55 -5.67 -5.99 6.45
CA GLU A 55 -5.95 -4.57 6.60
C GLU A 55 -7.34 -4.20 6.05
N VAL A 56 -7.78 -4.88 4.97
CA VAL A 56 -9.14 -4.70 4.42
C VAL A 56 -10.20 -5.03 5.48
N ARG A 57 -10.00 -6.13 6.22
CA ARG A 57 -10.87 -6.51 7.34
C ARG A 57 -10.88 -5.44 8.42
N ALA A 58 -9.70 -4.93 8.79
CA ALA A 58 -9.59 -3.92 9.85
C ALA A 58 -10.31 -2.61 9.49
N PHE A 59 -10.19 -2.15 8.24
CA PHE A 59 -10.95 -0.98 7.75
C PHE A 59 -12.46 -1.25 7.76
N ALA A 60 -12.90 -2.42 7.31
CA ALA A 60 -14.32 -2.79 7.29
C ALA A 60 -14.93 -2.89 8.72
N GLU A 61 -14.22 -3.50 9.67
CA GLU A 61 -14.63 -3.59 11.07
C GLU A 61 -14.68 -2.21 11.75
N ALA A 62 -13.85 -1.27 11.32
CA ALA A 62 -13.90 0.12 11.74
C ALA A 62 -15.05 0.92 11.07
N GLY A 63 -15.84 0.31 10.18
CA GLY A 63 -16.94 0.97 9.46
C GLY A 63 -16.47 1.93 8.37
N ILE A 64 -15.25 1.77 7.86
CA ILE A 64 -14.65 2.64 6.84
C ILE A 64 -14.86 2.04 5.46
N GLU A 65 -15.39 2.83 4.53
CA GLU A 65 -15.53 2.39 3.14
C GLU A 65 -14.16 2.13 2.53
N SER A 66 -13.90 0.92 2.05
CA SER A 66 -12.63 0.57 1.43
C SER A 66 -12.80 -0.19 0.12
N LEU A 67 -11.89 0.05 -0.81
CA LEU A 67 -11.66 -0.75 -1.99
C LEU A 67 -10.23 -1.28 -1.93
N ALA A 68 -10.06 -2.58 -2.01
CA ALA A 68 -8.76 -3.21 -2.09
C ALA A 68 -8.53 -3.79 -3.49
N ILE A 69 -7.32 -3.68 -3.99
CA ILE A 69 -6.96 -4.22 -5.30
C ILE A 69 -5.65 -4.99 -5.22
N ASP A 70 -5.56 -6.03 -6.03
CA ASP A 70 -4.31 -6.71 -6.34
C ASP A 70 -4.37 -7.21 -7.78
N PHE A 71 -3.25 -7.27 -8.46
CA PHE A 71 -3.22 -7.71 -9.87
C PHE A 71 -2.82 -9.18 -10.02
N ALA A 72 -2.45 -9.86 -8.93
CA ALA A 72 -2.18 -11.29 -8.91
C ALA A 72 -3.45 -12.07 -8.53
N PRO A 73 -4.01 -12.92 -9.42
CA PRO A 73 -5.21 -13.70 -9.12
C PRO A 73 -5.12 -14.50 -7.82
N ALA A 74 -3.97 -15.14 -7.56
CA ALA A 74 -3.79 -15.91 -6.33
C ALA A 74 -3.79 -15.07 -5.05
N ALA A 75 -3.35 -13.80 -5.12
CA ALA A 75 -3.48 -12.85 -4.01
C ALA A 75 -4.95 -12.52 -3.75
N VAL A 76 -5.70 -12.18 -4.80
CA VAL A 76 -7.14 -11.88 -4.72
C VAL A 76 -7.91 -13.07 -4.16
N GLU A 77 -7.68 -14.30 -4.67
CA GLU A 77 -8.30 -15.52 -4.16
C GLU A 77 -8.00 -15.74 -2.67
N ARG A 78 -6.75 -15.48 -2.24
CA ARG A 78 -6.34 -15.58 -0.83
C ARG A 78 -7.06 -14.55 0.02
N ALA A 79 -7.06 -13.27 -0.39
CA ALA A 79 -7.76 -12.20 0.29
C ALA A 79 -9.25 -12.49 0.43
N GLN A 80 -9.90 -12.92 -0.64
CA GLN A 80 -11.32 -13.25 -0.63
C GLN A 80 -11.66 -14.39 0.32
N ARG A 81 -10.82 -15.44 0.37
CA ARG A 81 -10.98 -16.52 1.37
C ARG A 81 -10.81 -16.01 2.81
N THR A 82 -9.82 -15.15 3.05
CA THR A 82 -9.58 -14.53 4.36
C THR A 82 -10.78 -13.69 4.80
N LEU A 83 -11.38 -12.95 3.89
CA LEU A 83 -12.42 -11.96 4.17
C LEU A 83 -13.84 -12.55 4.28
N GLY A 84 -14.11 -13.66 3.58
CA GLY A 84 -15.43 -14.33 3.62
C GLY A 84 -16.56 -13.40 3.16
N PRO A 85 -17.53 -13.03 4.03
CA PRO A 85 -18.69 -12.23 3.64
C PRO A 85 -18.37 -10.87 3.02
N ILE A 86 -17.20 -10.30 3.33
CA ILE A 86 -16.74 -9.01 2.81
C ILE A 86 -15.75 -9.15 1.65
N ALA A 87 -15.66 -10.31 1.03
CA ALA A 87 -14.77 -10.60 -0.11
C ALA A 87 -14.97 -9.65 -1.31
N HIS A 88 -16.19 -9.08 -1.46
CA HIS A 88 -16.54 -8.12 -2.50
C HIS A 88 -15.74 -6.81 -2.43
N LEU A 89 -15.09 -6.51 -1.31
CA LEU A 89 -14.21 -5.35 -1.14
C LEU A 89 -12.88 -5.50 -1.88
N VAL A 90 -12.56 -6.70 -2.37
CA VAL A 90 -11.30 -6.99 -3.09
C VAL A 90 -11.60 -7.21 -4.57
N ARG A 91 -10.86 -6.52 -5.45
CA ARG A 91 -10.95 -6.67 -6.90
C ARG A 91 -9.62 -7.07 -7.50
N LEU A 92 -9.68 -7.84 -8.59
CA LEU A 92 -8.53 -8.14 -9.45
C LEU A 92 -8.34 -6.96 -10.41
N GLU A 93 -7.40 -6.08 -10.10
CA GLU A 93 -7.17 -4.85 -10.85
C GLU A 93 -5.68 -4.47 -10.84
N ASP A 94 -5.21 -3.86 -11.92
CA ASP A 94 -3.90 -3.22 -11.97
C ASP A 94 -4.01 -1.79 -11.42
N PHE A 95 -3.21 -1.48 -10.39
CA PHE A 95 -3.16 -0.16 -9.77
C PHE A 95 -2.96 0.98 -10.77
N PHE A 96 -2.21 0.74 -11.83
CA PHE A 96 -1.89 1.77 -12.81
C PHE A 96 -2.96 2.00 -13.87
N GLU A 97 -3.91 1.07 -14.03
CA GLU A 97 -4.84 1.06 -15.16
C GLU A 97 -6.32 1.03 -14.75
N PHE A 98 -6.64 0.64 -13.48
CA PHE A 98 -8.05 0.46 -13.10
C PHE A 98 -8.83 1.76 -13.12
N ASP A 99 -10.11 1.65 -13.47
CA ASP A 99 -11.07 2.74 -13.41
C ASP A 99 -11.73 2.86 -12.05
N PHE A 100 -12.02 4.09 -11.65
CA PHE A 100 -12.70 4.40 -10.39
C PHE A 100 -13.83 5.41 -10.62
N ASP A 101 -14.93 5.21 -9.89
CA ASP A 101 -16.15 6.01 -10.01
C ASP A 101 -16.02 7.40 -9.37
N ARG A 102 -15.26 7.50 -8.29
CA ARG A 102 -15.00 8.73 -7.53
C ARG A 102 -13.66 8.67 -6.79
N PRO A 103 -13.02 9.83 -6.53
CA PRO A 103 -11.73 9.90 -5.84
C PRO A 103 -11.78 9.31 -4.43
N PHE A 104 -10.59 8.92 -3.96
CA PHE A 104 -10.37 8.42 -2.61
C PHE A 104 -9.92 9.54 -1.66
N ASP A 105 -10.21 9.37 -0.38
CA ASP A 105 -9.74 10.24 0.69
C ASP A 105 -8.36 9.84 1.17
N LEU A 106 -8.07 8.55 1.10
CA LEU A 106 -6.86 7.93 1.60
C LEU A 106 -6.39 6.82 0.67
N VAL A 107 -5.10 6.81 0.35
CA VAL A 107 -4.39 5.62 -0.13
C VAL A 107 -3.62 5.04 1.05
N TYR A 108 -3.97 3.81 1.44
CA TYR A 108 -3.27 3.10 2.49
C TYR A 108 -2.11 2.30 1.90
N GLU A 109 -0.90 2.55 2.39
CA GLU A 109 0.34 1.96 1.87
C GLU A 109 0.86 0.88 2.83
N ARG A 110 0.96 -0.36 2.33
CA ARG A 110 1.60 -1.46 3.06
C ARG A 110 2.33 -2.37 2.08
N ALA A 111 3.65 -2.28 2.08
CA ALA A 111 4.55 -3.08 1.24
C ALA A 111 4.30 -2.99 -0.29
N PHE A 112 3.46 -2.05 -0.77
CA PHE A 112 3.17 -1.89 -2.19
C PHE A 112 4.25 -1.07 -2.91
N LEU A 113 4.60 0.13 -2.41
CA LEU A 113 5.65 0.95 -3.03
C LEU A 113 7.01 0.23 -3.06
N CYS A 114 7.35 -0.52 -2.02
CA CYS A 114 8.58 -1.30 -1.99
C CYS A 114 8.51 -2.59 -2.82
N SER A 115 7.35 -3.01 -3.28
CA SER A 115 7.19 -4.10 -4.25
C SER A 115 7.47 -3.65 -5.68
N LEU A 116 7.32 -2.36 -5.97
CA LEU A 116 7.49 -1.78 -7.30
C LEU A 116 8.97 -1.57 -7.63
N PRO A 117 9.42 -2.01 -8.83
CA PRO A 117 10.72 -1.59 -9.36
C PRO A 117 10.86 -0.06 -9.33
N ARG A 118 12.04 0.43 -8.92
CA ARG A 118 12.30 1.87 -8.75
C ARG A 118 11.88 2.75 -9.93
N PRO A 119 12.07 2.36 -11.21
CA PRO A 119 11.61 3.17 -12.34
C PRO A 119 10.12 3.45 -12.37
N LEU A 120 9.29 2.65 -11.68
CA LEU A 120 7.83 2.85 -11.60
C LEU A 120 7.40 3.84 -10.51
N ARG A 121 8.27 4.24 -9.59
CA ARG A 121 7.94 5.14 -8.48
C ARG A 121 7.39 6.50 -8.92
N PRO A 122 7.93 7.19 -9.95
CA PRO A 122 7.32 8.43 -10.44
C PRO A 122 5.89 8.21 -10.96
N ARG A 123 5.64 7.10 -11.69
CA ARG A 123 4.30 6.74 -12.17
C ARG A 123 3.36 6.44 -11.01
N TYR A 124 3.84 5.76 -9.95
CA TYR A 124 3.07 5.56 -8.73
C TYR A 124 2.60 6.88 -8.13
N VAL A 125 3.49 7.88 -7.99
CA VAL A 125 3.12 9.19 -7.43
C VAL A 125 2.06 9.89 -8.28
N GLN A 126 2.24 9.90 -9.61
CA GLN A 126 1.24 10.46 -10.54
C GLN A 126 -0.12 9.77 -10.37
N ARG A 127 -0.12 8.44 -10.29
CA ARG A 127 -1.36 7.68 -10.11
C ARG A 127 -2.03 7.97 -8.76
N VAL A 128 -1.27 8.07 -7.68
CA VAL A 128 -1.80 8.45 -6.37
C VAL A 128 -2.44 9.85 -6.40
N ILE A 129 -1.83 10.80 -7.13
CA ILE A 129 -2.39 12.16 -7.29
C ILE A 129 -3.73 12.11 -8.03
N GLU A 130 -3.86 11.28 -9.08
CA GLU A 130 -5.12 11.09 -9.81
C GLU A 130 -6.21 10.48 -8.94
N LEU A 131 -5.85 9.47 -8.14
CA LEU A 131 -6.77 8.71 -7.30
C LEU A 131 -7.29 9.51 -6.10
N LEU A 132 -6.47 10.43 -5.56
CA LEU A 132 -6.80 11.19 -4.37
C LEU A 132 -7.57 12.47 -4.68
N ARG A 133 -8.62 12.74 -3.91
CA ARG A 133 -9.25 14.07 -3.90
C ARG A 133 -8.27 15.16 -3.44
N PRO A 134 -8.54 16.44 -3.71
CA PRO A 134 -7.82 17.54 -3.06
C PRO A 134 -7.80 17.36 -1.53
N ARG A 135 -6.64 17.55 -0.90
CA ARG A 135 -6.39 17.28 0.54
C ARG A 135 -6.51 15.81 0.96
N GLY A 136 -6.57 14.88 0.01
CA GLY A 136 -6.46 13.45 0.30
C GLY A 136 -5.09 13.12 0.88
N ARG A 137 -4.95 11.92 1.44
CA ARG A 137 -3.76 11.51 2.19
C ARG A 137 -3.21 10.19 1.67
N ILE A 138 -1.91 10.01 1.87
CA ILE A 138 -1.27 8.70 1.87
C ILE A 138 -0.92 8.41 3.32
N ALA A 139 -1.29 7.24 3.85
CA ALA A 139 -0.87 6.80 5.18
C ALA A 139 -0.44 5.34 5.12
N GLY A 140 0.66 5.02 5.78
CA GLY A 140 1.13 3.64 5.78
C GLY A 140 2.58 3.45 6.19
N PHE A 141 3.11 2.31 5.80
CA PHE A 141 4.42 1.81 6.17
C PHE A 141 5.39 1.94 5.01
N PHE A 142 6.44 2.70 5.20
CA PHE A 142 7.48 2.92 4.20
C PHE A 142 8.77 2.22 4.63
N PHE A 143 9.34 1.43 3.72
CA PHE A 143 10.52 0.63 3.95
C PHE A 143 11.77 1.36 3.44
N PHE A 144 12.74 1.58 4.33
CA PHE A 144 13.98 2.30 4.05
C PHE A 144 15.18 1.36 4.08
N GLU A 145 15.87 1.23 2.96
CA GLU A 145 17.09 0.45 2.81
C GLU A 145 17.90 0.94 1.59
N ASP A 146 19.18 1.12 1.77
CA ASP A 146 20.08 1.59 0.70
C ASP A 146 20.42 0.53 -0.37
N GLY A 147 20.04 -0.74 -0.14
CA GLY A 147 20.32 -1.85 -1.04
C GLY A 147 19.67 -1.68 -2.44
N GLU A 148 20.35 -2.20 -3.47
CA GLU A 148 19.85 -2.18 -4.86
C GLU A 148 18.94 -3.37 -5.18
N ARG A 149 18.97 -4.42 -4.34
CA ARG A 149 18.20 -5.66 -4.57
C ARG A 149 16.77 -5.51 -4.08
N GLY A 150 15.87 -6.26 -4.70
CA GLY A 150 14.45 -6.34 -4.33
C GLY A 150 13.70 -7.33 -5.22
N PRO A 151 12.37 -7.51 -5.01
CA PRO A 151 11.62 -6.92 -3.91
C PRO A 151 11.96 -7.54 -2.52
N PRO A 152 11.80 -6.79 -1.42
CA PRO A 152 11.37 -5.41 -1.35
C PRO A 152 12.47 -4.43 -1.79
N PHE A 153 12.12 -3.41 -2.58
CA PHE A 153 13.04 -2.34 -3.00
C PHE A 153 12.97 -1.19 -2.00
N GLY A 154 13.99 -1.06 -1.14
CA GLY A 154 14.03 -0.02 -0.14
C GLY A 154 14.07 1.39 -0.72
N LEU A 155 13.59 2.35 0.04
CA LEU A 155 13.78 3.78 -0.19
C LEU A 155 15.13 4.21 0.40
N LYS A 156 15.89 5.00 -0.34
CA LYS A 156 17.08 5.67 0.19
C LYS A 156 16.67 6.86 1.05
N SER A 157 17.58 7.32 1.91
CA SER A 157 17.35 8.54 2.70
C SER A 157 17.02 9.73 1.78
N GLY A 158 15.95 10.46 2.10
CA GLY A 158 15.47 11.60 1.31
C GLY A 158 14.75 11.24 0.00
N GLU A 159 14.71 9.96 -0.41
CA GLU A 159 14.07 9.57 -1.68
C GLU A 159 12.55 9.76 -1.63
N LEU A 160 11.90 9.43 -0.51
CA LEU A 160 10.45 9.60 -0.39
C LEU A 160 10.04 11.06 -0.37
N GLU A 161 10.84 11.91 0.28
CA GLU A 161 10.69 13.37 0.25
C GLU A 161 10.87 13.94 -1.17
N ALA A 162 11.82 13.42 -1.92
CA ALA A 162 12.03 13.82 -3.31
C ALA A 162 10.86 13.40 -4.22
N LEU A 163 10.26 12.24 -3.95
CA LEU A 163 9.12 11.71 -4.70
C LEU A 163 7.81 12.43 -4.39
N LEU A 164 7.52 12.66 -3.11
CA LEU A 164 6.23 13.15 -2.64
C LEU A 164 6.22 14.65 -2.34
N GLY A 165 7.33 15.23 -1.88
CA GLY A 165 7.37 16.57 -1.27
C GLY A 165 7.00 17.73 -2.18
N LYS A 166 6.82 17.50 -3.48
CA LYS A 166 6.28 18.53 -4.41
C LYS A 166 4.77 18.69 -4.25
N ASP A 167 4.06 17.60 -4.00
CA ASP A 167 2.60 17.53 -4.03
C ASP A 167 1.99 17.16 -2.67
N PHE A 168 2.83 16.77 -1.71
CA PHE A 168 2.41 16.32 -0.37
C PHE A 168 3.31 16.89 0.73
N ASP A 169 2.71 17.23 1.87
CA ASP A 169 3.41 17.56 3.11
C ASP A 169 3.38 16.35 4.05
N ARG A 170 4.54 15.97 4.61
CA ARG A 170 4.62 14.93 5.63
C ARG A 170 4.12 15.46 6.98
N THR A 171 3.03 14.88 7.50
CA THR A 171 2.41 15.28 8.75
C THR A 171 2.74 14.35 9.92
N THR A 172 3.14 13.11 9.63
CA THR A 172 3.53 12.11 10.63
C THR A 172 4.73 11.33 10.14
N ASP A 173 5.64 10.99 11.05
CA ASP A 173 6.81 10.14 10.80
C ASP A 173 7.27 9.47 12.10
N THR A 174 6.95 8.20 12.28
CA THR A 174 7.30 7.44 13.49
C THR A 174 7.92 6.09 13.14
N PRO A 175 8.93 5.62 13.91
CA PRO A 175 9.47 4.29 13.72
C PRO A 175 8.43 3.22 14.05
N VAL A 176 8.46 2.11 13.30
CA VAL A 176 7.62 0.93 13.54
C VAL A 176 8.39 -0.06 14.42
N THR A 177 7.81 -0.48 15.54
CA THR A 177 8.46 -1.35 16.53
C THR A 177 8.02 -2.80 16.43
N ASP A 178 6.95 -3.09 15.71
CA ASP A 178 6.34 -4.42 15.57
C ASP A 178 6.46 -5.00 14.14
N SER A 179 7.44 -4.51 13.36
CA SER A 179 7.73 -4.99 12.02
C SER A 179 8.14 -6.46 12.03
N ILE A 180 7.74 -7.18 10.97
CA ILE A 180 8.23 -8.55 10.73
C ILE A 180 9.73 -8.54 10.35
N PRO A 181 10.43 -9.68 10.44
CA PRO A 181 11.89 -9.73 10.31
C PRO A 181 12.46 -9.07 9.05
N ILE A 182 11.79 -9.20 7.90
CA ILE A 182 12.26 -8.62 6.63
C ILE A 182 12.28 -7.08 6.64
N PHE A 183 11.44 -6.46 7.47
CA PHE A 183 11.28 -5.01 7.58
C PHE A 183 11.81 -4.44 8.92
N ALA A 184 12.21 -5.30 9.86
CA ALA A 184 12.56 -4.90 11.22
C ALA A 184 13.65 -3.82 11.27
N GLY A 185 13.36 -2.72 11.98
CA GLY A 185 14.25 -1.57 12.15
C GLY A 185 14.37 -0.66 10.91
N LYS A 186 13.64 -0.97 9.82
CA LYS A 186 13.72 -0.28 8.54
C LYS A 186 12.38 0.27 8.06
N GLU A 187 11.31 0.07 8.81
CA GLU A 187 9.98 0.62 8.51
C GLU A 187 9.68 1.86 9.33
N ARG A 188 9.00 2.80 8.71
CA ARG A 188 8.43 3.97 9.35
C ARG A 188 6.95 4.09 8.99
N TRP A 189 6.12 4.38 9.98
CA TRP A 189 4.76 4.80 9.75
C TRP A 189 4.76 6.28 9.40
N GLN A 190 4.22 6.62 8.22
CA GLN A 190 4.16 8.01 7.78
C GLN A 190 2.78 8.36 7.24
N ILE A 191 2.41 9.64 7.41
CA ILE A 191 1.23 10.25 6.81
C ILE A 191 1.67 11.45 5.99
N TRP A 192 1.21 11.48 4.74
CA TRP A 192 1.46 12.55 3.78
C TRP A 192 0.13 13.13 3.32
N SER A 193 -0.06 14.43 3.51
CA SER A 193 -1.28 15.15 3.13
C SER A 193 -1.06 15.91 1.83
N ARG A 194 -1.95 15.71 0.87
CA ARG A 194 -1.87 16.40 -0.41
C ARG A 194 -2.00 17.92 -0.20
N THR A 195 -1.03 18.66 -0.72
CA THR A 195 -1.06 20.14 -0.68
C THR A 195 -2.19 20.65 -1.56
N LYS A 196 -2.64 21.89 -1.29
CA LYS A 196 -3.51 22.58 -2.26
C LYS A 196 -2.70 22.79 -3.54
N ALA A 197 -3.31 22.57 -4.70
CA ALA A 197 -2.71 22.99 -5.95
C ALA A 197 -2.23 24.44 -5.78
N ARG A 198 -0.93 24.68 -5.98
CA ARG A 198 -0.42 26.05 -6.05
C ARG A 198 -1.03 26.66 -7.30
N SER A 199 -1.99 27.57 -7.08
CA SER A 199 -2.60 28.39 -8.13
C SER A 199 -1.56 29.29 -8.78
#